data_f75419129b071db84c4cfbc55ee6e639
#
_entry.id   f75419129b071db84c4cfbc55ee6e639
#
_cell.length_a   1.000
_cell.length_b   1.000
_cell.length_c   1.000
_cell.angle_alpha   90.00
_cell.angle_beta   90.00
_cell.angle_gamma   90.00
#
_symmetry.space_group_name_H-M   'P 1'
#
loop_
_entity.id
_entity.type
_entity.pdbx_description
1 polymer ?
#
loop_
_entity_poly.entity_id
_entity_poly.type
_entity_poly.pdbx_seq_one_letter_code
_entity_poly.pdbx_strand_id
1 'polypeptide(L)'
;MIWLEFIVCAALITWAGSLLSKYGDVIAEKTGLGHAWIGAILIAGVTSLLELASGVSAVTWLHAPNLAAGAVLGSCLFNLALIAMIDLAYQPGRVLAKAQDVHILSGGLGVLMLGMVVMGVLIGPALNGFGGLGVSILSIVIFFSLSHWRKNDRRT
;
A
#
# COMPACT_ATOMS: atom_id res chain seq x y z
N MET A 1 -21.19 -12.02 -21.66
CA MET A 1 -21.11 -10.57 -21.43
C MET A 1 -20.05 -10.24 -20.37
N ILE A 2 -19.99 -10.96 -19.25
CA ILE A 2 -19.02 -10.71 -18.16
C ILE A 2 -17.55 -10.59 -18.63
N TRP A 3 -17.10 -11.45 -19.52
CA TRP A 3 -15.74 -11.38 -20.08
C TRP A 3 -15.45 -10.13 -20.89
N LEU A 4 -16.45 -9.65 -21.64
CA LEU A 4 -16.32 -8.42 -22.43
C LEU A 4 -16.23 -7.21 -21.48
N GLU A 5 -17.07 -7.15 -20.48
CA GLU A 5 -17.06 -6.12 -19.46
C GLU A 5 -15.72 -6.09 -18.70
N PHE A 6 -15.22 -7.27 -18.33
CA PHE A 6 -13.91 -7.40 -17.71
C PHE A 6 -12.77 -6.86 -18.59
N ILE A 7 -12.74 -7.24 -19.88
CA ILE A 7 -11.71 -6.78 -20.82
C ILE A 7 -11.78 -5.27 -21.01
N VAL A 8 -12.99 -4.70 -21.16
CA VAL A 8 -13.18 -3.24 -21.31
C VAL A 8 -12.71 -2.52 -20.04
N CYS A 9 -13.10 -2.99 -18.87
CA CYS A 9 -12.65 -2.40 -17.59
C CYS A 9 -11.12 -2.49 -17.43
N ALA A 10 -10.53 -3.63 -17.74
CA ALA A 10 -9.08 -3.82 -17.66
C ALA A 10 -8.33 -2.87 -18.63
N ALA A 11 -8.83 -2.71 -19.84
CA ALA A 11 -8.27 -1.78 -20.82
C ALA A 11 -8.36 -0.31 -20.35
N LEU A 12 -9.52 0.09 -19.81
CA LEU A 12 -9.73 1.44 -19.28
C LEU A 12 -8.83 1.73 -18.08
N ILE A 13 -8.70 0.78 -17.15
CA ILE A 13 -7.82 0.92 -15.98
C ILE A 13 -6.36 1.05 -16.41
N THR A 14 -5.90 0.20 -17.35
CA THR A 14 -4.53 0.26 -17.85
C THR A 14 -4.24 1.57 -18.56
N TRP A 15 -5.18 2.05 -19.37
CA TRP A 15 -5.07 3.34 -20.04
C TRP A 15 -5.06 4.52 -19.05
N ALA A 16 -5.98 4.55 -18.09
CA ALA A 16 -6.03 5.59 -17.05
C ALA A 16 -4.78 5.57 -16.18
N GLY A 17 -4.28 4.40 -15.79
CA GLY A 17 -3.05 4.25 -15.02
C GLY A 17 -1.82 4.77 -15.76
N SER A 18 -1.71 4.51 -17.07
CA SER A 18 -0.61 5.03 -17.87
C SER A 18 -0.65 6.56 -18.01
N LEU A 19 -1.84 7.15 -18.12
CA LEU A 19 -2.02 8.61 -18.09
C LEU A 19 -1.65 9.20 -16.72
N LEU A 20 -2.09 8.56 -15.63
CA LEU A 20 -1.77 8.99 -14.27
C LEU A 20 -0.26 9.02 -14.04
N SER A 21 0.45 7.97 -14.46
CA SER A 21 1.92 7.93 -14.37
C SER A 21 2.56 9.06 -15.17
N LYS A 22 2.16 9.24 -16.43
CA LYS A 22 2.69 10.29 -17.31
C LYS A 22 2.47 11.69 -16.75
N TYR A 23 1.28 12.00 -16.25
CA TYR A 23 0.99 13.30 -15.65
C TYR A 23 1.66 13.46 -14.29
N GLY A 24 1.86 12.40 -13.53
CA GLY A 24 2.65 12.40 -12.30
C GLY A 24 4.09 12.83 -12.56
N ASP A 25 4.72 12.31 -13.60
CA ASP A 25 6.08 12.72 -14.01
C ASP A 25 6.15 14.22 -14.38
N VAL A 26 5.18 14.70 -15.16
CA VAL A 26 5.10 16.12 -15.54
C VAL A 26 4.92 17.03 -14.32
N ILE A 27 4.12 16.61 -13.33
CA ILE A 27 3.94 17.35 -12.08
C ILE A 27 5.24 17.36 -11.30
N ALA A 28 5.94 16.23 -11.21
CA ALA A 28 7.23 16.14 -10.53
C ALA A 28 8.26 17.12 -11.11
N GLU A 29 8.37 17.19 -12.43
CA GLU A 29 9.27 18.10 -13.13
C GLU A 29 8.90 19.58 -12.90
N LYS A 30 7.61 19.91 -13.04
CA LYS A 30 7.15 21.32 -12.93
C LYS A 30 7.17 21.85 -11.51
N THR A 31 6.95 21.01 -10.50
CA THR A 31 6.91 21.44 -9.10
C THR A 31 8.28 21.38 -8.42
N GLY A 32 9.28 20.72 -9.05
CA GLY A 32 10.57 20.47 -8.42
C GLY A 32 10.50 19.45 -7.27
N LEU A 33 9.33 18.85 -7.03
CA LEU A 33 9.15 17.74 -6.10
C LEU A 33 9.74 16.50 -6.77
N GLY A 34 10.62 15.78 -6.07
CA GLY A 34 11.24 14.58 -6.65
C GLY A 34 10.20 13.55 -7.10
N HIS A 35 10.50 12.82 -8.18
CA HIS A 35 9.62 11.77 -8.74
C HIS A 35 9.17 10.74 -7.69
N ALA A 36 10.06 10.40 -6.73
CA ALA A 36 9.72 9.50 -5.63
C ALA A 36 8.61 10.05 -4.72
N TRP A 37 8.57 11.36 -4.51
CA TRP A 37 7.56 12.02 -3.68
C TRP A 37 6.19 12.04 -4.36
N ILE A 38 6.17 12.41 -5.65
CA ILE A 38 4.94 12.39 -6.46
C ILE A 38 4.40 10.97 -6.60
N GLY A 39 5.28 9.98 -6.87
CA GLY A 39 4.89 8.57 -6.93
C GLY A 39 4.28 8.07 -5.62
N ALA A 40 4.93 8.37 -4.48
CA ALA A 40 4.47 7.89 -3.18
C ALA A 40 3.17 8.55 -2.71
N ILE A 41 2.99 9.86 -2.92
CA ILE A 41 1.83 10.57 -2.37
C ILE A 41 0.69 10.65 -3.37
N LEU A 42 0.95 11.01 -4.61
CA LEU A 42 -0.11 11.19 -5.59
C LEU A 42 -0.61 9.85 -6.13
N ILE A 43 0.29 9.02 -6.65
CA ILE A 43 -0.10 7.77 -7.32
C ILE A 43 -0.56 6.75 -6.27
N ALA A 44 0.23 6.51 -5.22
CA ALA A 44 -0.13 5.58 -4.17
C ALA A 44 -1.37 6.05 -3.39
N GLY A 45 -1.50 7.36 -3.14
CA GLY A 45 -2.67 7.94 -2.48
C GLY A 45 -3.95 7.71 -3.28
N VAL A 46 -3.94 7.99 -4.59
CA VAL A 46 -5.11 7.77 -5.46
C VAL A 46 -5.49 6.29 -5.55
N THR A 47 -4.52 5.40 -5.68
CA THR A 47 -4.80 3.94 -5.72
C THR A 47 -5.34 3.44 -4.38
N SER A 48 -4.81 3.89 -3.25
CA SER A 48 -5.30 3.52 -1.92
C SER A 48 -6.71 4.06 -1.61
N LEU A 49 -7.13 5.17 -2.23
CA LEU A 49 -8.52 5.66 -2.10
C LEU A 49 -9.53 4.66 -2.67
N LEU A 50 -9.22 3.97 -3.75
CA LEU A 50 -10.09 2.93 -4.32
C LEU A 50 -10.23 1.73 -3.36
N GLU A 51 -9.13 1.33 -2.72
CA GLU A 51 -9.14 0.27 -1.72
C GLU A 51 -9.95 0.67 -0.48
N LEU A 52 -9.78 1.92 -0.02
CA LEU A 52 -10.56 2.47 1.09
C LEU A 52 -12.05 2.51 0.75
N ALA A 53 -12.42 3.01 -0.44
CA ALA A 53 -13.82 3.09 -0.87
C ALA A 53 -14.46 1.71 -0.97
N SER A 54 -13.76 0.73 -1.54
CA SER A 54 -14.26 -0.65 -1.64
C SER A 54 -14.37 -1.33 -0.27
N GLY A 55 -13.38 -1.11 0.61
CA GLY A 55 -13.40 -1.62 1.99
C GLY A 55 -14.55 -1.04 2.81
N VAL A 56 -14.74 0.28 2.77
CA VAL A 56 -15.88 0.95 3.44
C VAL A 56 -17.20 0.42 2.90
N SER A 57 -17.35 0.31 1.58
CA SER A 57 -18.56 -0.22 0.95
C SER A 57 -18.86 -1.66 1.37
N ALA A 58 -17.82 -2.51 1.45
CA ALA A 58 -17.96 -3.89 1.90
C ALA A 58 -18.48 -4.00 3.35
N VAL A 59 -18.02 -3.11 4.22
CA VAL A 59 -18.45 -3.11 5.63
C VAL A 59 -19.84 -2.48 5.79
N THR A 60 -20.08 -1.31 5.18
CA THR A 60 -21.29 -0.52 5.43
C THR A 60 -22.51 -1.03 4.67
N TRP A 61 -22.34 -1.40 3.39
CA TRP A 61 -23.46 -1.80 2.53
C TRP A 61 -23.67 -3.31 2.47
N LEU A 62 -22.54 -4.06 2.39
CA LEU A 62 -22.61 -5.52 2.27
C LEU A 62 -22.56 -6.25 3.61
N HIS A 63 -22.27 -5.53 4.71
CA HIS A 63 -22.06 -6.11 6.05
C HIS A 63 -21.08 -7.28 6.06
N ALA A 64 -20.04 -7.19 5.21
CA ALA A 64 -19.04 -8.24 4.97
C ALA A 64 -17.64 -7.78 5.38
N PRO A 65 -17.33 -7.64 6.68
CA PRO A 65 -16.01 -7.18 7.15
C PRO A 65 -14.86 -8.10 6.73
N ASN A 66 -15.12 -9.40 6.59
CA ASN A 66 -14.12 -10.36 6.11
C ASN A 66 -13.73 -10.10 4.66
N LEU A 67 -14.66 -9.60 3.83
CA LEU A 67 -14.39 -9.22 2.45
C LEU A 67 -13.47 -7.98 2.41
N ALA A 68 -13.73 -6.99 3.25
CA ALA A 68 -12.89 -5.80 3.37
C ALA A 68 -11.46 -6.16 3.83
N ALA A 69 -11.33 -6.98 4.87
CA ALA A 69 -10.03 -7.46 5.35
C ALA A 69 -9.29 -8.27 4.28
N GLY A 70 -9.98 -9.18 3.59
CA GLY A 70 -9.44 -9.97 2.49
C GLY A 70 -8.96 -9.11 1.32
N ALA A 71 -9.70 -8.07 0.96
CA ALA A 71 -9.32 -7.13 -0.11
C ALA A 71 -8.04 -6.37 0.23
N VAL A 72 -7.92 -5.83 1.44
CA VAL A 72 -6.72 -5.09 1.89
C VAL A 72 -5.49 -6.00 1.99
N LEU A 73 -5.62 -7.18 2.61
CA LEU A 73 -4.53 -8.13 2.72
C LEU A 73 -4.12 -8.68 1.35
N GLY A 74 -5.08 -8.95 0.48
CA GLY A 74 -4.85 -9.41 -0.89
C GLY A 74 -4.11 -8.36 -1.73
N SER A 75 -4.47 -7.10 -1.60
CA SER A 75 -3.78 -5.97 -2.26
C SER A 75 -2.32 -5.87 -1.78
N CYS A 76 -2.05 -5.96 -0.50
CA CYS A 76 -0.69 -5.98 0.03
C CYS A 76 0.14 -7.14 -0.54
N LEU A 77 -0.41 -8.35 -0.58
CA LEU A 77 0.26 -9.51 -1.15
C LEU A 77 0.51 -9.36 -2.66
N PHE A 78 -0.48 -8.84 -3.39
CA PHE A 78 -0.36 -8.59 -4.82
C PHE A 78 0.74 -7.57 -5.13
N ASN A 79 0.82 -6.48 -4.37
CA ASN A 79 1.86 -5.46 -4.53
C ASN A 79 3.26 -6.03 -4.27
N LEU A 80 3.43 -6.88 -3.25
CA LEU A 80 4.70 -7.57 -3.00
C LEU A 80 5.06 -8.54 -4.12
N ALA A 81 4.09 -9.31 -4.62
CA ALA A 81 4.29 -10.21 -5.75
C ALA A 81 4.67 -9.44 -7.02
N LEU A 82 4.04 -8.30 -7.28
CA LEU A 82 4.33 -7.45 -8.43
C LEU A 82 5.77 -6.91 -8.37
N ILE A 83 6.22 -6.43 -7.22
CA ILE A 83 7.61 -5.98 -7.03
C ILE A 83 8.59 -7.14 -7.29
N ALA A 84 8.31 -8.33 -6.77
CA ALA A 84 9.14 -9.50 -7.01
C ALA A 84 9.18 -9.90 -8.49
N MET A 85 8.05 -9.84 -9.19
CA MET A 85 7.98 -10.10 -10.63
C MET A 85 8.78 -9.07 -11.44
N ILE A 86 8.68 -7.80 -11.10
CA ILE A 86 9.45 -6.73 -11.76
C ILE A 86 10.95 -6.93 -11.52
N ASP A 87 11.36 -7.27 -10.31
CA ASP A 87 12.76 -7.52 -9.97
C ASP A 87 13.34 -8.71 -10.74
N LEU A 88 12.54 -9.76 -10.95
CA LEU A 88 12.91 -10.93 -11.77
C LEU A 88 12.96 -10.62 -13.27
N ALA A 89 12.04 -9.79 -13.76
CA ALA A 89 11.94 -9.45 -15.18
C ALA A 89 13.01 -8.42 -15.61
N TYR A 90 13.44 -7.56 -14.71
CA TYR A 90 14.40 -6.49 -15.01
C TYR A 90 15.85 -6.97 -14.92
N GLN A 91 16.36 -7.50 -16.01
CA GLN A 91 17.68 -8.12 -16.12
C GLN A 91 18.92 -7.20 -15.96
N PRO A 92 18.93 -5.87 -16.22
CA PRO A 92 20.16 -5.05 -16.11
C PRO A 92 20.63 -4.75 -14.68
N GLY A 93 20.09 -5.42 -13.69
CA GLY A 93 20.43 -5.30 -12.27
C GLY A 93 19.15 -5.19 -11.44
N ARG A 94 19.03 -6.05 -10.46
CA ARG A 94 17.86 -6.17 -9.59
C ARG A 94 17.36 -4.79 -9.13
N VAL A 95 16.10 -4.49 -9.35
CA VAL A 95 15.47 -3.22 -8.93
C VAL A 95 15.62 -3.03 -7.42
N LEU A 96 15.47 -4.12 -6.66
CA LEU A 96 15.66 -4.13 -5.21
C LEU A 96 17.09 -3.83 -4.79
N ALA A 97 18.12 -4.19 -5.58
CA ALA A 97 19.51 -3.86 -5.29
C ALA A 97 19.82 -2.37 -5.44
N LYS A 98 18.99 -1.61 -6.16
CA LYS A 98 19.08 -0.16 -6.33
C LYS A 98 18.15 0.60 -5.37
N ALA A 99 17.41 -0.11 -4.52
CA ALA A 99 16.52 0.49 -3.55
C ALA A 99 17.32 1.31 -2.53
N GLN A 100 16.88 2.52 -2.27
CA GLN A 100 17.48 3.35 -1.22
C GLN A 100 17.11 2.79 0.16
N ASP A 101 17.96 3.01 1.15
CA ASP A 101 17.73 2.58 2.55
C ASP A 101 16.35 2.98 3.10
N VAL A 102 15.83 4.11 2.60
CA VAL A 102 14.47 4.59 2.91
C VAL A 102 13.39 3.60 2.51
N HIS A 103 13.52 2.99 1.33
CA HIS A 103 12.53 2.05 0.81
C HIS A 103 12.63 0.71 1.55
N ILE A 104 13.84 0.27 1.89
CA ILE A 104 14.07 -0.95 2.67
C ILE A 104 13.44 -0.81 4.06
N LEU A 105 13.66 0.31 4.73
CA LEU A 105 13.10 0.57 6.04
C LEU A 105 11.57 0.69 5.98
N SER A 106 11.02 1.41 4.99
CA SER A 106 9.57 1.54 4.82
C SER A 106 8.91 0.20 4.54
N GLY A 107 9.54 -0.64 3.70
CA GLY A 107 9.09 -2.01 3.43
C GLY A 107 9.12 -2.88 4.69
N GLY A 108 10.19 -2.83 5.47
CA GLY A 108 10.31 -3.56 6.74
C GLY A 108 9.24 -3.15 7.75
N LEU A 109 8.98 -1.85 7.89
CA LEU A 109 7.87 -1.35 8.73
C LEU A 109 6.51 -1.82 8.23
N GLY A 110 6.28 -1.83 6.92
CA GLY A 110 5.05 -2.36 6.31
C GLY A 110 4.82 -3.83 6.64
N VAL A 111 5.85 -4.65 6.56
CA VAL A 111 5.79 -6.08 6.93
C VAL A 111 5.49 -6.27 8.42
N LEU A 112 6.11 -5.47 9.30
CA LEU A 112 5.82 -5.51 10.73
C LEU A 112 4.37 -5.11 11.02
N MET A 113 3.87 -4.05 10.40
CA MET A 113 2.47 -3.62 10.56
C MET A 113 1.49 -4.69 10.08
N LEU A 114 1.76 -5.32 8.92
CA LEU A 114 0.94 -6.40 8.40
C LEU A 114 0.95 -7.61 9.36
N GLY A 115 2.11 -7.96 9.90
CA GLY A 115 2.25 -9.02 10.92
C GLY A 115 1.42 -8.73 12.17
N MET A 116 1.41 -7.49 12.65
CA MET A 116 0.58 -7.06 13.79
C MET A 116 -0.92 -7.16 13.47
N VAL A 117 -1.35 -6.79 12.27
CA VAL A 117 -2.75 -6.93 11.85
C VAL A 117 -3.16 -8.40 11.81
N VAL A 118 -2.34 -9.27 11.24
CA VAL A 118 -2.59 -10.72 11.21
C VAL A 118 -2.68 -11.30 12.62
N MET A 119 -1.75 -10.92 13.51
CA MET A 119 -1.81 -11.32 14.93
C MET A 119 -3.09 -10.82 15.60
N GLY A 120 -3.51 -9.59 15.34
CA GLY A 120 -4.77 -9.03 15.85
C GLY A 120 -6.00 -9.80 15.39
N VAL A 121 -6.03 -10.24 14.14
CA VAL A 121 -7.12 -11.07 13.59
C VAL A 121 -7.13 -12.46 14.23
N LEU A 122 -5.98 -13.08 14.46
CA LEU A 122 -5.86 -14.42 15.05
C LEU A 122 -6.18 -14.44 16.55
N ILE A 123 -5.75 -13.42 17.28
CA ILE A 123 -5.90 -13.35 18.75
C ILE A 123 -7.16 -12.56 19.14
N GLY A 124 -7.68 -11.72 18.24
CA GLY A 124 -8.82 -10.84 18.48
C GLY A 124 -10.06 -11.52 19.05
N PRO A 125 -10.47 -12.71 18.58
CA PRO A 125 -11.58 -13.46 19.18
C PRO A 125 -11.33 -13.87 20.63
N ALA A 126 -10.07 -14.14 21.01
CA ALA A 126 -9.71 -14.50 22.39
C ALA A 126 -9.70 -13.30 23.35
N LEU A 127 -9.60 -12.07 22.84
CA LEU A 127 -9.52 -10.82 23.61
C LEU A 127 -10.85 -10.00 23.59
N ASN A 128 -12.01 -10.64 23.36
CA ASN A 128 -13.34 -10.02 23.38
C ASN A 128 -13.45 -8.73 22.55
N GLY A 129 -12.85 -8.71 21.34
CA GLY A 129 -12.97 -7.59 20.39
C GLY A 129 -12.06 -6.38 20.67
N PHE A 130 -11.55 -6.20 21.87
CA PHE A 130 -10.60 -5.12 22.21
C PHE A 130 -9.21 -5.34 21.61
N GLY A 131 -8.82 -6.58 21.37
CA GLY A 131 -7.49 -6.93 20.86
C GLY A 131 -7.19 -6.38 19.46
N GLY A 132 -8.15 -6.39 18.55
CA GLY A 132 -7.96 -5.89 17.18
C GLY A 132 -7.74 -4.37 17.12
N LEU A 133 -8.52 -3.61 17.90
CA LEU A 133 -8.36 -2.15 18.00
C LEU A 133 -7.05 -1.77 18.67
N GLY A 134 -6.67 -2.47 19.76
CA GLY A 134 -5.43 -2.22 20.47
C GLY A 134 -4.19 -2.44 19.60
N VAL A 135 -4.17 -3.53 18.83
CA VAL A 135 -3.05 -3.83 17.90
C VAL A 135 -2.96 -2.81 16.78
N SER A 136 -4.11 -2.37 16.23
CA SER A 136 -4.14 -1.35 15.18
C SER A 136 -3.62 0.01 15.68
N ILE A 137 -4.04 0.44 16.86
CA ILE A 137 -3.56 1.69 17.48
C ILE A 137 -2.08 1.58 17.80
N LEU A 138 -1.62 0.46 18.36
CA LEU A 138 -0.21 0.25 18.68
C LEU A 138 0.67 0.30 17.42
N SER A 139 0.23 -0.30 16.31
CA SER A 139 0.96 -0.26 15.04
C SER A 139 1.09 1.16 14.48
N ILE A 140 0.03 1.96 14.57
CA ILE A 140 0.04 3.37 14.16
C ILE A 140 1.00 4.17 15.05
N VAL A 141 0.95 3.99 16.38
CA VAL A 141 1.82 4.69 17.32
C VAL A 141 3.29 4.34 17.09
N ILE A 142 3.61 3.06 16.89
CA ILE A 142 4.97 2.61 16.58
C ILE A 142 5.45 3.22 15.27
N PHE A 143 4.62 3.24 14.22
CA PHE A 143 4.97 3.84 12.93
C PHE A 143 5.30 5.33 13.08
N PHE A 144 4.45 6.10 13.76
CA PHE A 144 4.68 7.53 13.99
C PHE A 144 5.91 7.78 14.87
N SER A 145 6.10 7.00 15.92
CA SER A 145 7.25 7.12 16.83
C SER A 145 8.56 6.86 16.11
N LEU A 146 8.64 5.81 15.30
CA LEU A 146 9.83 5.47 14.51
C LEU A 146 10.10 6.50 13.41
N SER A 147 9.05 7.02 12.76
CA SER A 147 9.19 8.06 11.74
C SER A 147 9.68 9.38 12.35
N HIS A 148 9.23 9.71 13.55
CA HIS A 148 9.64 10.91 14.28
C HIS A 148 11.08 10.80 14.78
N TRP A 149 11.45 9.67 15.41
CA TRP A 149 12.81 9.40 15.89
C TRP A 149 13.83 9.54 14.76
N ARG A 150 13.57 8.98 13.59
CA ARG A 150 14.43 9.08 12.42
C ARG A 150 14.59 10.50 11.90
N LYS A 151 13.56 11.36 12.00
CA LYS A 151 13.64 12.76 11.57
C LYS A 151 14.56 13.57 12.50
N ASN A 152 14.65 13.17 13.78
CA ASN A 152 15.50 13.81 14.78
C ASN A 152 16.97 13.40 14.65
N ASP A 153 17.22 12.12 14.38
CA ASP A 153 18.58 11.55 14.22
C ASP A 153 19.36 12.13 13.02
N ARG A 154 18.66 12.62 11.98
CA ARG A 154 19.30 13.29 10.83
C ARG A 154 19.63 14.77 11.05
N ARG A 155 19.28 15.33 12.19
CA ARG A 155 19.54 16.74 12.53
C ARG A 155 20.72 16.92 13.47
N THR A 156 21.25 15.87 14.03
CA THR A 156 22.49 15.77 14.81
C THR A 156 23.64 15.26 13.94
#